data_add4cb409eb99eebbda2fad07df8c4c7
#
_entry.id   add4cb409eb99eebbda2fad07df8c4c7
#
_cell.length_a   1.000
_cell.length_b   1.000
_cell.length_c   1.000
_cell.angle_alpha   90.00
_cell.angle_beta   90.00
_cell.angle_gamma   90.00
#
_symmetry.space_group_name_H-M   'P 1'
#
loop_
_entity.id
_entity.type
_entity.pdbx_description
1 polymer ?
#
loop_
_entity_poly.entity_id
_entity_poly.type
_entity_poly.pdbx_seq_one_letter_code
_entity_poly.pdbx_strand_id
1 'polypeptide(L)'
;DGTGGGAGFSLADQLFNRASLSDLARDFAALPGFDAERFVETALPRLPGLGVHARLAVLAEELARQLPQEFPAMAEQVRAALPPELDPTRRDDDFGRFIHAVPGVLAARHGLDHPEEALDLLYAATKRFSMEYAIRPFLNRWPDQVAARMDQWVEDPHYHVRRLVSEGTRPRLPWGAGITLDPLVPLRWQDVLHADPTR
;
A
#
# COMPACT_ATOMS: atom_id res chain seq x y z
N ASP A 1 -5.69 -37.34 20.52
CA ASP A 1 -7.08 -36.94 20.24
C ASP A 1 -7.34 -35.57 20.78
N GLY A 2 -7.27 -34.54 19.92
CA GLY A 2 -7.50 -33.15 20.24
C GLY A 2 -8.09 -32.45 19.04
N THR A 3 -9.31 -32.82 18.69
CA THR A 3 -10.13 -32.09 17.71
C THR A 3 -10.80 -30.93 18.42
N GLY A 4 -10.12 -29.81 18.49
CA GLY A 4 -10.65 -28.52 18.91
C GLY A 4 -10.75 -27.59 17.70
N GLY A 5 -11.60 -27.89 16.74
CA GLY A 5 -11.95 -27.05 15.63
C GLY A 5 -12.91 -25.94 16.04
N GLY A 6 -12.43 -24.91 16.71
CA GLY A 6 -13.13 -23.63 16.76
C GLY A 6 -13.03 -23.01 15.37
N ALA A 7 -14.17 -22.81 14.69
CA ALA A 7 -14.26 -22.01 13.46
C ALA A 7 -13.99 -20.53 13.78
N GLY A 8 -12.74 -20.23 14.14
CA GLY A 8 -12.27 -18.85 14.25
C GLY A 8 -12.10 -18.31 12.84
N PHE A 9 -12.74 -17.19 12.55
CA PHE A 9 -12.48 -16.44 11.33
C PHE A 9 -10.98 -16.21 11.19
N SER A 10 -10.41 -16.53 10.02
CA SER A 10 -9.01 -16.27 9.75
C SER A 10 -8.73 -14.75 9.82
N LEU A 11 -7.48 -14.36 10.06
CA LEU A 11 -7.10 -12.96 10.00
C LEU A 11 -7.53 -12.31 8.67
N ALA A 12 -7.38 -13.06 7.57
CA ALA A 12 -7.81 -12.60 6.26
C ALA A 12 -9.33 -12.34 6.20
N ASP A 13 -10.16 -13.16 6.83
CA ASP A 13 -11.62 -12.95 6.88
C ASP A 13 -12.01 -11.75 7.72
N GLN A 14 -11.23 -11.45 8.77
CA GLN A 14 -11.44 -10.26 9.59
C GLN A 14 -11.07 -8.98 8.85
N LEU A 15 -9.96 -9.00 8.09
CA LEU A 15 -9.47 -7.84 7.36
C LEU A 15 -10.25 -7.56 6.07
N PHE A 16 -10.71 -8.61 5.38
CA PHE A 16 -11.35 -8.53 4.06
C PHE A 16 -12.71 -9.21 4.07
N ASN A 17 -13.73 -8.42 4.34
CA ASN A 17 -15.13 -8.81 4.39
C ASN A 17 -16.00 -7.78 3.67
N ARG A 18 -17.31 -8.02 3.60
CA ARG A 18 -18.24 -7.10 2.91
C ARG A 18 -18.12 -5.66 3.41
N ALA A 19 -17.96 -5.46 4.72
CA ALA A 19 -17.87 -4.11 5.29
C ALA A 19 -16.61 -3.37 4.83
N SER A 20 -15.45 -4.01 4.91
CA SER A 20 -14.18 -3.40 4.48
C SER A 20 -14.14 -3.17 2.95
N LEU A 21 -14.71 -4.09 2.15
CA LEU A 21 -14.83 -3.91 0.71
C LEU A 21 -15.77 -2.75 0.37
N SER A 22 -16.89 -2.61 1.10
CA SER A 22 -17.83 -1.51 0.91
C SER A 22 -17.20 -0.16 1.28
N ASP A 23 -16.35 -0.13 2.29
CA ASP A 23 -15.61 1.09 2.66
C ASP A 23 -14.62 1.49 1.55
N LEU A 24 -13.85 0.54 1.02
CA LEU A 24 -12.97 0.79 -0.13
C LEU A 24 -13.77 1.26 -1.35
N ALA A 25 -14.87 0.58 -1.66
CA ALA A 25 -15.74 0.95 -2.79
C ALA A 25 -16.30 2.37 -2.64
N ARG A 26 -16.61 2.79 -1.42
CA ARG A 26 -17.09 4.15 -1.12
C ARG A 26 -16.03 5.20 -1.43
N ASP A 27 -14.76 4.92 -1.15
CA ASP A 27 -13.66 5.85 -1.48
C ASP A 27 -13.59 6.09 -2.99
N PHE A 28 -13.88 5.08 -3.82
CA PHE A 28 -13.86 5.16 -5.27
C PHE A 28 -15.20 5.64 -5.89
N ALA A 29 -16.27 5.68 -5.11
CA ALA A 29 -17.61 5.96 -5.63
C ALA A 29 -17.78 7.35 -6.25
N ALA A 30 -16.90 8.31 -5.89
CA ALA A 30 -16.90 9.65 -6.48
C ALA A 30 -16.26 9.70 -7.87
N LEU A 31 -15.57 8.64 -8.30
CA LEU A 31 -14.93 8.60 -9.62
C LEU A 31 -15.97 8.41 -10.73
N PRO A 32 -15.82 9.10 -11.87
CA PRO A 32 -16.72 8.94 -12.99
C PRO A 32 -16.75 7.49 -13.49
N GLY A 33 -17.96 6.93 -13.58
CA GLY A 33 -18.18 5.59 -14.12
C GLY A 33 -17.83 4.44 -13.19
N PHE A 34 -17.39 4.71 -11.95
CA PHE A 34 -17.12 3.66 -10.97
C PHE A 34 -18.42 3.14 -10.35
N ASP A 35 -18.61 1.84 -10.41
CA ASP A 35 -19.75 1.12 -9.82
C ASP A 35 -19.29 0.40 -8.54
N ALA A 36 -19.58 1.02 -7.40
CA ALA A 36 -19.18 0.53 -6.08
C ALA A 36 -19.86 -0.80 -5.71
N GLU A 37 -21.13 -0.98 -6.07
CA GLU A 37 -21.87 -2.21 -5.80
C GLU A 37 -21.30 -3.38 -6.63
N ARG A 38 -21.09 -3.15 -7.90
CA ARG A 38 -20.46 -4.14 -8.80
C ARG A 38 -19.10 -4.57 -8.28
N PHE A 39 -18.26 -3.63 -7.81
CA PHE A 39 -16.96 -3.97 -7.22
C PHE A 39 -17.11 -4.96 -6.07
N VAL A 40 -17.98 -4.69 -5.11
CA VAL A 40 -18.21 -5.57 -3.96
C VAL A 40 -18.75 -6.94 -4.39
N GLU A 41 -19.76 -6.95 -5.27
CA GLU A 41 -20.41 -8.19 -5.72
C GLU A 41 -19.49 -9.08 -6.57
N THR A 42 -18.54 -8.51 -7.29
CA THR A 42 -17.56 -9.27 -8.08
C THR A 42 -16.35 -9.71 -7.27
N ALA A 43 -15.88 -8.90 -6.33
CA ALA A 43 -14.70 -9.20 -5.53
C ALA A 43 -14.99 -10.18 -4.38
N LEU A 44 -16.06 -9.96 -3.62
CA LEU A 44 -16.35 -10.71 -2.40
C LEU A 44 -16.40 -12.23 -2.59
N PRO A 45 -17.07 -12.79 -3.62
CA PRO A 45 -17.13 -14.24 -3.83
C PRO A 45 -15.78 -14.89 -4.17
N ARG A 46 -14.79 -14.10 -4.57
CA ARG A 46 -13.45 -14.57 -4.93
C ARG A 46 -12.51 -14.72 -3.74
N LEU A 47 -12.88 -14.18 -2.55
CA LEU A 47 -11.99 -14.11 -1.40
C LEU A 47 -11.90 -15.40 -0.55
N PRO A 48 -12.95 -16.23 -0.42
CA PRO A 48 -12.89 -17.41 0.45
C PRO A 48 -11.71 -18.32 0.11
N GLY A 49 -11.01 -18.79 1.16
CA GLY A 49 -9.85 -19.67 1.02
C GLY A 49 -8.55 -18.98 0.64
N LEU A 50 -8.58 -17.70 0.33
CA LEU A 50 -7.37 -16.93 0.00
C LEU A 50 -6.74 -16.28 1.23
N GLY A 51 -5.41 -16.27 1.27
CA GLY A 51 -4.64 -15.49 2.25
C GLY A 51 -4.63 -14.00 1.96
N VAL A 52 -4.07 -13.22 2.88
CA VAL A 52 -4.06 -11.73 2.84
C VAL A 52 -3.56 -11.18 1.50
N HIS A 53 -2.38 -11.60 1.04
CA HIS A 53 -1.80 -11.07 -0.20
C HIS A 53 -2.61 -11.43 -1.46
N ALA A 54 -3.15 -12.64 -1.51
CA ALA A 54 -3.99 -13.06 -2.63
C ALA A 54 -5.31 -12.27 -2.67
N ARG A 55 -5.88 -11.94 -1.51
CA ARG A 55 -7.06 -11.07 -1.43
C ARG A 55 -6.76 -9.65 -1.90
N LEU A 56 -5.66 -9.07 -1.48
CA LEU A 56 -5.22 -7.76 -1.99
C LEU A 56 -5.07 -7.76 -3.52
N ALA A 57 -4.52 -8.84 -4.08
CA ALA A 57 -4.39 -9.00 -5.52
C ALA A 57 -5.75 -9.04 -6.24
N VAL A 58 -6.71 -9.77 -5.69
CA VAL A 58 -8.09 -9.82 -6.22
C VAL A 58 -8.73 -8.43 -6.18
N LEU A 59 -8.62 -7.71 -5.08
CA LEU A 59 -9.19 -6.37 -4.94
C LEU A 59 -8.57 -5.39 -5.93
N ALA A 60 -7.25 -5.42 -6.09
CA ALA A 60 -6.55 -4.59 -7.08
C ALA A 60 -7.00 -4.92 -8.50
N GLU A 61 -7.17 -6.20 -8.84
CA GLU A 61 -7.66 -6.63 -10.15
C GLU A 61 -9.09 -6.12 -10.42
N GLU A 62 -9.99 -6.26 -9.46
CA GLU A 62 -11.38 -5.79 -9.63
C GLU A 62 -11.48 -4.26 -9.72
N LEU A 63 -10.65 -3.52 -8.97
CA LEU A 63 -10.56 -2.08 -9.14
C LEU A 63 -10.03 -1.70 -10.54
N ALA A 64 -8.95 -2.35 -10.98
CA ALA A 64 -8.33 -2.07 -12.28
C ALA A 64 -9.30 -2.26 -13.46
N ARG A 65 -10.27 -3.17 -13.35
CA ARG A 65 -11.31 -3.37 -14.37
C ARG A 65 -12.22 -2.17 -14.57
N GLN A 66 -12.33 -1.30 -13.58
CA GLN A 66 -13.16 -0.11 -13.60
C GLN A 66 -12.37 1.21 -13.67
N LEU A 67 -11.06 1.12 -13.77
CA LEU A 67 -10.15 2.26 -13.86
C LEU A 67 -9.55 2.38 -15.26
N PRO A 68 -8.97 3.56 -15.62
CA PRO A 68 -8.23 3.70 -16.86
C PRO A 68 -7.13 2.66 -17.00
N GLN A 69 -6.93 2.14 -18.21
CA GLN A 69 -5.91 1.11 -18.46
C GLN A 69 -4.48 1.68 -18.50
N GLU A 70 -4.35 2.93 -18.94
CA GLU A 70 -3.07 3.64 -18.89
C GLU A 70 -2.74 4.05 -17.46
N PHE A 71 -1.58 3.62 -16.97
CA PHE A 71 -1.24 3.78 -15.55
C PHE A 71 -1.22 5.24 -15.07
N PRO A 72 -0.69 6.24 -15.81
CA PRO A 72 -0.74 7.64 -15.35
C PRO A 72 -2.16 8.10 -15.02
N ALA A 73 -3.13 7.79 -15.89
CA ALA A 73 -4.53 8.13 -15.65
C ALA A 73 -5.15 7.29 -14.50
N MET A 74 -4.79 6.00 -14.42
CA MET A 74 -5.18 5.14 -13.29
C MET A 74 -4.67 5.72 -11.96
N ALA A 75 -3.40 6.09 -11.90
CA ALA A 75 -2.76 6.64 -10.69
C ALA A 75 -3.41 7.96 -10.24
N GLU A 76 -3.76 8.82 -11.18
CA GLU A 76 -4.48 10.07 -10.90
C GLU A 76 -5.84 9.79 -10.25
N GLN A 77 -6.63 8.87 -10.81
CA GLN A 77 -7.92 8.50 -10.23
C GLN A 77 -7.77 7.82 -8.87
N VAL A 78 -6.83 6.90 -8.72
CA VAL A 78 -6.57 6.25 -7.43
C VAL A 78 -6.18 7.28 -6.37
N ARG A 79 -5.34 8.25 -6.70
CA ARG A 79 -4.98 9.34 -5.78
C ARG A 79 -6.20 10.17 -5.38
N ALA A 80 -7.07 10.48 -6.33
CA ALA A 80 -8.31 11.23 -6.06
C ALA A 80 -9.29 10.46 -5.16
N ALA A 81 -9.23 9.14 -5.17
CA ALA A 81 -10.08 8.25 -4.37
C ALA A 81 -9.49 7.90 -2.99
N LEU A 82 -8.29 8.36 -2.64
CA LEU A 82 -7.70 8.04 -1.35
C LEU A 82 -8.54 8.62 -0.20
N PRO A 83 -8.74 7.88 0.90
CA PRO A 83 -9.42 8.39 2.08
C PRO A 83 -8.60 9.49 2.77
N PRO A 84 -9.14 10.16 3.81
CA PRO A 84 -8.38 11.12 4.60
C PRO A 84 -7.07 10.56 5.12
N GLU A 85 -6.06 11.42 5.21
CA GLU A 85 -4.75 11.04 5.75
C GLU A 85 -4.86 10.67 7.24
N LEU A 86 -3.97 9.78 7.68
CA LEU A 86 -3.72 9.54 9.09
C LEU A 86 -3.12 10.80 9.74
N ASP A 87 -3.26 10.93 11.05
CA ASP A 87 -2.66 12.04 11.78
C ASP A 87 -1.12 12.02 11.61
N PRO A 88 -0.53 13.06 11.02
CA PRO A 88 0.91 13.10 10.74
C PRO A 88 1.77 13.19 12.01
N THR A 89 1.18 13.54 13.15
CA THR A 89 1.87 13.74 14.43
C THR A 89 1.70 12.58 15.40
N ARG A 90 0.82 11.65 15.08
CA ARG A 90 0.47 10.53 15.96
C ARG A 90 1.62 9.53 16.05
N ARG A 91 1.99 9.17 17.27
CA ARG A 91 3.14 8.30 17.61
C ARG A 91 2.73 6.90 18.05
N ASP A 92 1.43 6.62 18.07
CA ASP A 92 0.90 5.32 18.42
C ASP A 92 0.82 4.38 17.19
N ASP A 93 0.49 3.12 17.46
CA ASP A 93 0.46 2.05 16.47
C ASP A 93 -0.73 2.16 15.48
N ASP A 94 -1.19 3.37 15.16
CA ASP A 94 -2.21 3.58 14.13
C ASP A 94 -1.57 3.53 12.74
N PHE A 95 -1.48 2.34 12.21
CA PHE A 95 -0.97 2.08 10.87
C PHE A 95 -2.03 2.19 9.77
N GLY A 96 -3.24 2.62 10.11
CA GLY A 96 -4.37 2.65 9.21
C GLY A 96 -5.03 1.28 9.00
N ARG A 97 -6.02 1.25 8.14
CA ARG A 97 -6.78 0.04 7.82
C ARG A 97 -6.11 -0.73 6.69
N PHE A 98 -5.98 -2.04 6.85
CA PHE A 98 -5.27 -2.91 5.90
C PHE A 98 -5.87 -2.90 4.48
N ILE A 99 -7.17 -2.63 4.36
CA ILE A 99 -7.83 -2.48 3.06
C ILE A 99 -7.19 -1.37 2.19
N HIS A 100 -6.58 -0.36 2.81
CA HIS A 100 -5.91 0.75 2.12
C HIS A 100 -4.50 0.39 1.62
N ALA A 101 -4.08 -0.87 1.73
CA ALA A 101 -2.90 -1.39 1.04
C ALA A 101 -3.14 -1.58 -0.48
N VAL A 102 -4.39 -1.65 -0.92
CA VAL A 102 -4.76 -1.94 -2.31
C VAL A 102 -4.18 -0.93 -3.32
N PRO A 103 -4.15 0.39 -3.07
CA PRO A 103 -3.47 1.35 -3.95
C PRO A 103 -2.01 1.01 -4.25
N GLY A 104 -1.28 0.52 -3.24
CA GLY A 104 0.10 0.05 -3.42
C GLY A 104 0.21 -1.16 -4.32
N VAL A 105 -0.73 -2.10 -4.22
CA VAL A 105 -0.78 -3.27 -5.11
C VAL A 105 -1.04 -2.86 -6.55
N LEU A 106 -1.93 -1.88 -6.79
CA LEU A 106 -2.17 -1.31 -8.12
C LEU A 106 -0.89 -0.68 -8.68
N ALA A 107 -0.19 0.13 -7.88
CA ALA A 107 1.07 0.75 -8.28
C ALA A 107 2.12 -0.32 -8.68
N ALA A 108 2.33 -1.33 -7.85
CA ALA A 108 3.31 -2.38 -8.09
C ALA A 108 2.98 -3.23 -9.34
N ARG A 109 1.70 -3.44 -9.63
CA ARG A 109 1.26 -4.28 -10.76
C ARG A 109 1.22 -3.54 -12.09
N HIS A 110 0.84 -2.28 -12.09
CA HIS A 110 0.56 -1.51 -13.30
C HIS A 110 1.52 -0.35 -13.53
N GLY A 111 2.25 0.08 -12.49
CA GLY A 111 3.05 1.30 -12.50
C GLY A 111 4.55 1.09 -12.61
N LEU A 112 5.04 -0.14 -12.75
CA LEU A 112 6.49 -0.41 -12.68
C LEU A 112 7.28 0.29 -13.80
N ASP A 113 6.68 0.51 -14.96
CA ASP A 113 7.28 1.24 -16.08
C ASP A 113 6.95 2.75 -16.08
N HIS A 114 6.25 3.23 -15.03
CA HIS A 114 5.90 4.63 -14.80
C HIS A 114 6.33 5.08 -13.40
N PRO A 115 7.64 5.11 -13.12
CA PRO A 115 8.14 5.31 -11.75
C PRO A 115 7.74 6.64 -11.13
N GLU A 116 7.65 7.72 -11.89
CA GLU A 116 7.30 9.04 -11.34
C GLU A 116 5.86 9.04 -10.80
N GLU A 117 4.89 8.62 -11.62
CA GLU A 117 3.48 8.57 -11.23
C GLU A 117 3.24 7.52 -10.13
N ALA A 118 3.96 6.40 -10.19
CA ALA A 118 3.87 5.38 -9.17
C ALA A 118 4.42 5.85 -7.82
N LEU A 119 5.56 6.54 -7.80
CA LEU A 119 6.15 7.09 -6.58
C LEU A 119 5.27 8.20 -5.99
N ASP A 120 4.64 9.03 -6.83
CA ASP A 120 3.65 10.02 -6.38
C ASP A 120 2.43 9.34 -5.73
N LEU A 121 1.95 8.25 -6.32
CA LEU A 121 0.85 7.45 -5.74
C LEU A 121 1.27 6.81 -4.41
N LEU A 122 2.44 6.19 -4.34
CA LEU A 122 2.94 5.57 -3.11
C LEU A 122 3.18 6.58 -1.99
N TYR A 123 3.68 7.76 -2.33
CA TYR A 123 3.82 8.88 -1.39
C TYR A 123 2.47 9.28 -0.77
N ALA A 124 1.45 9.46 -1.60
CA ALA A 124 0.11 9.77 -1.13
C ALA A 124 -0.52 8.62 -0.33
N ALA A 125 -0.40 7.39 -0.83
CA ALA A 125 -1.00 6.20 -0.23
C ALA A 125 -0.38 5.83 1.12
N THR A 126 0.93 6.02 1.31
CA THR A 126 1.61 5.67 2.58
C THR A 126 1.08 6.47 3.76
N LYS A 127 0.48 7.64 3.51
CA LYS A 127 -0.17 8.47 4.53
C LYS A 127 -1.52 7.87 5.01
N ARG A 128 -2.01 6.79 4.41
CA ARG A 128 -3.24 6.07 4.76
C ARG A 128 -2.97 4.67 5.26
N PHE A 129 -1.95 4.03 4.69
CA PHE A 129 -1.47 2.72 5.09
C PHE A 129 -0.05 2.51 4.55
N SER A 130 0.82 1.86 5.31
CA SER A 130 2.22 1.69 4.91
C SER A 130 2.39 1.02 3.55
N MET A 131 3.22 1.63 2.69
CA MET A 131 3.55 1.16 1.35
C MET A 131 4.90 0.42 1.28
N GLU A 132 5.40 -0.09 2.38
CA GLU A 132 6.70 -0.76 2.50
C GLU A 132 6.87 -1.97 1.58
N TYR A 133 5.79 -2.69 1.31
CA TYR A 133 5.82 -3.80 0.34
C TYR A 133 5.81 -3.31 -1.10
N ALA A 134 4.99 -2.30 -1.38
CA ALA A 134 4.78 -1.79 -2.74
C ALA A 134 5.98 -1.04 -3.30
N ILE A 135 6.79 -0.38 -2.45
CA ILE A 135 7.98 0.36 -2.87
C ILE A 135 9.13 -0.56 -3.33
N ARG A 136 9.19 -1.80 -2.85
CA ARG A 136 10.34 -2.69 -3.07
C ARG A 136 10.58 -3.07 -4.54
N PRO A 137 9.59 -3.39 -5.37
CA PRO A 137 9.78 -3.57 -6.80
C PRO A 137 10.39 -2.33 -7.49
N PHE A 138 10.02 -1.14 -7.04
CA PHE A 138 10.57 0.12 -7.57
C PHE A 138 12.01 0.34 -7.13
N LEU A 139 12.37 0.02 -5.89
CA LEU A 139 13.77 0.01 -5.42
C LEU A 139 14.64 -0.88 -6.27
N ASN A 140 14.14 -2.04 -6.68
CA ASN A 140 14.89 -2.98 -7.53
C ASN A 140 15.00 -2.50 -8.97
N ARG A 141 13.94 -1.91 -9.53
CA ARG A 141 13.88 -1.50 -10.94
C ARG A 141 14.48 -0.12 -11.18
N TRP A 142 14.28 0.82 -10.25
CA TRP A 142 14.61 2.24 -10.38
C TRP A 142 15.33 2.76 -9.13
N PRO A 143 16.47 2.15 -8.73
CA PRO A 143 17.11 2.46 -7.45
C PRO A 143 17.48 3.93 -7.29
N ASP A 144 17.98 4.57 -8.35
CA ASP A 144 18.41 5.97 -8.29
C ASP A 144 17.23 6.94 -8.15
N GLN A 145 16.15 6.70 -8.89
CA GLN A 145 14.93 7.53 -8.80
C GLN A 145 14.26 7.40 -7.44
N VAL A 146 14.15 6.17 -6.92
CA VAL A 146 13.58 5.94 -5.59
C VAL A 146 14.47 6.55 -4.52
N ALA A 147 15.81 6.41 -4.62
CA ALA A 147 16.74 7.01 -3.67
C ALA A 147 16.61 8.54 -3.64
N ALA A 148 16.46 9.19 -4.80
CA ALA A 148 16.25 10.63 -4.88
C ALA A 148 14.95 11.07 -4.18
N ARG A 149 13.88 10.28 -4.29
CA ARG A 149 12.64 10.53 -3.55
C ARG A 149 12.81 10.29 -2.04
N MET A 150 13.51 9.25 -1.65
CA MET A 150 13.77 8.95 -0.24
C MET A 150 14.63 10.02 0.43
N ASP A 151 15.56 10.65 -0.28
CA ASP A 151 16.32 11.79 0.21
C ASP A 151 15.42 12.98 0.63
N GLN A 152 14.28 13.13 -0.06
CA GLN A 152 13.27 14.14 0.29
C GLN A 152 12.33 13.64 1.40
N TRP A 153 11.91 12.39 1.31
CA TRP A 153 10.91 11.80 2.21
C TRP A 153 11.43 11.57 3.63
N VAL A 154 12.73 11.42 3.81
CA VAL A 154 13.34 11.22 5.12
C VAL A 154 13.14 12.41 6.06
N GLU A 155 12.93 13.61 5.50
CA GLU A 155 12.66 14.86 6.23
C GLU A 155 11.20 15.33 6.10
N ASP A 156 10.33 14.49 5.53
CA ASP A 156 8.91 14.85 5.33
C ASP A 156 8.22 15.12 6.68
N PRO A 157 7.36 16.14 6.77
CA PRO A 157 6.62 16.42 8.00
C PRO A 157 5.69 15.28 8.42
N HIS A 158 5.26 14.42 7.49
CA HIS A 158 4.35 13.32 7.78
C HIS A 158 5.12 12.09 8.29
N TYR A 159 4.82 11.64 9.51
CA TYR A 159 5.48 10.48 10.13
C TYR A 159 5.49 9.23 9.25
N HIS A 160 4.36 8.91 8.61
CA HIS A 160 4.27 7.70 7.78
C HIS A 160 5.10 7.74 6.50
N VAL A 161 5.42 8.94 5.99
CA VAL A 161 6.35 9.11 4.86
C VAL A 161 7.78 8.83 5.33
N ARG A 162 8.20 9.40 6.46
CA ARG A 162 9.52 9.12 7.04
C ARG A 162 9.66 7.63 7.38
N ARG A 163 8.62 7.02 7.95
CA ARG A 163 8.56 5.59 8.24
C ARG A 163 8.72 4.72 7.00
N LEU A 164 8.15 5.11 5.85
CA LEU A 164 8.32 4.39 4.59
C LEU A 164 9.78 4.29 4.17
N VAL A 165 10.57 5.33 4.38
CA VAL A 165 12.02 5.30 4.09
C VAL A 165 12.72 4.24 4.92
N SER A 166 12.43 4.17 6.22
CA SER A 166 13.02 3.17 7.12
C SER A 166 12.54 1.75 6.78
N GLU A 167 11.24 1.53 6.76
CA GLU A 167 10.66 0.20 6.61
C GLU A 167 10.80 -0.37 5.20
N GLY A 168 10.65 0.47 4.18
CA GLY A 168 10.77 0.06 2.77
C GLY A 168 12.18 -0.40 2.38
N THR A 169 13.20 0.10 3.07
CA THR A 169 14.61 -0.19 2.80
C THR A 169 15.21 -1.28 3.70
N ARG A 170 14.44 -1.90 4.57
CA ARG A 170 14.91 -3.04 5.36
C ARG A 170 15.45 -4.14 4.44
N PRO A 171 16.65 -4.67 4.67
CA PRO A 171 17.23 -5.73 3.83
C PRO A 171 16.30 -6.95 3.71
N ARG A 172 15.67 -7.30 4.82
CA ARG A 172 14.66 -8.38 4.88
C ARG A 172 13.37 -7.85 5.48
N LEU A 173 12.30 -8.05 4.74
CA LEU A 173 10.94 -7.76 5.20
C LEU A 173 10.12 -9.05 5.06
N PRO A 174 9.53 -9.58 6.14
CA PRO A 174 8.66 -10.75 6.04
C PRO A 174 7.60 -10.52 4.97
N TRP A 175 7.41 -11.49 4.08
CA TRP A 175 6.44 -11.44 2.97
C TRP A 175 6.70 -10.37 1.90
N GLY A 176 7.75 -9.54 2.05
CA GLY A 176 8.17 -8.56 1.05
C GLY A 176 9.15 -9.15 0.04
N ALA A 177 9.18 -8.57 -1.16
CA ALA A 177 10.23 -8.86 -2.13
C ALA A 177 11.62 -8.51 -1.54
N GLY A 178 12.64 -9.32 -1.85
CA GLY A 178 14.02 -8.94 -1.57
C GLY A 178 14.39 -7.64 -2.29
N ILE A 179 15.31 -6.87 -1.74
CA ILE A 179 15.87 -5.69 -2.41
C ILE A 179 17.32 -5.96 -2.83
N THR A 180 17.68 -5.41 -3.98
CA THR A 180 19.02 -5.47 -4.55
C THR A 180 19.85 -4.22 -4.26
N LEU A 181 19.28 -3.26 -3.54
CA LEU A 181 19.95 -2.03 -3.15
C LEU A 181 21.18 -2.34 -2.29
N ASP A 182 22.31 -1.64 -2.56
CA ASP A 182 23.49 -1.73 -1.71
C ASP A 182 23.10 -1.39 -0.26
N PRO A 183 23.39 -2.28 0.71
CA PRO A 183 23.03 -2.07 2.12
C PRO A 183 23.61 -0.79 2.74
N LEU A 184 24.64 -0.21 2.14
CA LEU A 184 25.24 1.05 2.61
C LEU A 184 24.41 2.28 2.21
N VAL A 185 23.62 2.20 1.14
CA VAL A 185 22.81 3.34 0.66
C VAL A 185 21.78 3.80 1.71
N PRO A 186 21.02 2.92 2.38
CA PRO A 186 20.07 3.33 3.41
C PRO A 186 20.70 3.93 4.67
N LEU A 187 21.98 3.75 4.91
CA LEU A 187 22.62 4.27 6.14
C LEU A 187 22.49 5.79 6.27
N ARG A 188 22.59 6.53 5.16
CA ARG A 188 22.42 7.99 5.17
C ARG A 188 21.02 8.41 5.66
N TRP A 189 20.00 7.64 5.35
CA TRP A 189 18.62 7.90 5.82
C TRP A 189 18.45 7.49 7.27
N GLN A 190 19.08 6.39 7.68
CA GLN A 190 19.06 5.94 9.07
C GLN A 190 19.71 6.95 10.01
N ASP A 191 20.78 7.61 9.58
CA ASP A 191 21.44 8.67 10.37
C ASP A 191 20.49 9.85 10.61
N VAL A 192 19.72 10.29 9.60
CA VAL A 192 18.70 11.33 9.75
C VAL A 192 17.58 10.88 10.67
N LEU A 193 17.04 9.67 10.42
CA LEU A 193 15.92 9.11 11.19
C LEU A 193 16.31 8.76 12.63
N HIS A 194 17.61 8.53 12.90
CA HIS A 194 18.09 8.28 14.27
C HIS A 194 17.85 9.47 15.19
N ALA A 195 17.90 10.67 14.66
CA ALA A 195 17.62 11.91 15.37
C ALA A 195 16.12 12.27 15.40
N ASP A 196 15.26 11.49 14.75
CA ASP A 196 13.80 11.77 14.68
C ASP A 196 13.17 11.57 16.07
N PRO A 197 12.54 12.64 16.65
CA PRO A 197 11.93 12.55 17.98
C PRO A 197 10.64 11.73 18.03
N THR A 198 10.14 11.28 16.88
CA THR A 198 8.87 10.51 16.75
C THR A 198 9.04 9.00 16.79
N ARG A 199 10.18 8.53 17.28
CA ARG A 199 10.48 7.11 17.48
C ARG A 199 9.59 6.45 18.51
#